data_df698e75f9241f5c8aa43f4900c7aed3
#
_entry.id   df698e75f9241f5c8aa43f4900c7aed3
#
_cell.length_a   1.000
_cell.length_b   1.000
_cell.length_c   1.000
_cell.angle_alpha   90.00
_cell.angle_beta   90.00
_cell.angle_gamma   90.00
#
_symmetry.space_group_name_H-M   'P 1'
#
loop_
_entity.id
_entity.type
_entity.pdbx_description
1 polymer ?
#
loop_
_entity_poly.entity_id
_entity_poly.type
_entity_poly.pdbx_seq_one_letter_code
_entity_poly.pdbx_strand_id
1 'polypeptide(L)'
;MKRIGIGFVLSAVALASLLSLSLSGCKGREKYVNVDRKKFPDEVMYEAARAKDTDHDTKLSQAEIESATSILIEGAKDLKGLDVFTNLESITIRDGENMKYDFKHFTNLRSLSIEGTWSSNRIDLSGNTKLEKIKITSKNLQELVLPEGAPLKEFTLSRSLLKGIDLSSYKGLQKVHIETNDNMNELDFSDFPELVDLTVSANKILYTLNVSNCPKLTTLDVNYNNLANLNISGCSNIEKLTCAWNKNLTSLDVAAFTKLTVLECDKNKIAALDLSHCPELTRLVCYENCLTSLDLSYTPKLKELYCTDNDLTELDVSCCPEITNLSCCRCSLSTLNFAGCDKITSLVCYDNKLTSLDITHCAGMRWLLCSGNNLTTLDISKCPKLVDLMKTADRDEKKEGRVKYEDGDIRMLEFDKDIEVIK
;
A
#
# COMPACT_ATOMS: atom_id res chain seq x y z
N MET A 1 -23.18 -29.78 -1.12
CA MET A 1 -24.40 -28.98 -0.86
C MET A 1 -24.16 -28.10 0.37
N LYS A 2 -23.88 -26.83 0.22
CA LYS A 2 -24.09 -25.80 1.25
C LYS A 2 -24.37 -24.49 0.53
N ARG A 3 -25.57 -23.98 0.76
CA ARG A 3 -26.09 -22.74 0.21
C ARG A 3 -25.42 -21.57 0.91
N ILE A 4 -24.94 -20.60 0.15
CA ILE A 4 -24.50 -19.29 0.64
C ILE A 4 -25.69 -18.34 0.48
N GLY A 5 -26.16 -17.80 1.61
CA GLY A 5 -27.25 -16.84 1.66
C GLY A 5 -26.81 -15.45 1.26
N ILE A 6 -27.54 -14.86 0.33
CA ILE A 6 -27.42 -13.46 -0.06
C ILE A 6 -28.33 -12.66 0.87
N GLY A 7 -27.72 -11.80 1.71
CA GLY A 7 -28.47 -10.88 2.57
C GLY A 7 -28.93 -9.66 1.78
N PHE A 8 -30.22 -9.55 1.55
CA PHE A 8 -30.87 -8.32 1.10
C PHE A 8 -31.05 -7.36 2.27
N VAL A 9 -30.51 -6.16 2.17
CA VAL A 9 -30.88 -5.03 3.03
C VAL A 9 -31.98 -4.25 2.30
N LEU A 10 -33.21 -4.43 2.75
CA LEU A 10 -34.36 -3.61 2.37
C LEU A 10 -34.36 -2.35 3.24
N SER A 11 -34.16 -1.18 2.64
CA SER A 11 -34.55 0.10 3.27
C SER A 11 -35.95 0.49 2.79
N ALA A 12 -36.86 0.57 3.75
CA ALA A 12 -38.22 1.04 3.56
C ALA A 12 -38.24 2.55 3.27
N VAL A 13 -38.90 2.96 2.20
CA VAL A 13 -39.36 4.35 2.03
C VAL A 13 -40.85 4.35 1.75
N ALA A 14 -41.46 5.24 2.46
CA ALA A 14 -42.87 5.37 2.77
C ALA A 14 -43.84 5.58 1.58
N LEU A 15 -45.07 5.16 1.83
CA LEU A 15 -46.29 5.55 1.12
C LEU A 15 -46.46 7.06 1.02
N ALA A 16 -46.78 7.55 -0.16
CA ALA A 16 -47.47 8.82 -0.34
C ALA A 16 -48.58 8.66 -1.40
N SER A 17 -49.77 8.63 -0.88
CA SER A 17 -51.10 9.02 -1.36
C SER A 17 -51.34 9.29 -2.85
N LEU A 18 -52.27 8.51 -3.38
CA LEU A 18 -53.13 8.83 -4.53
C LEU A 18 -53.79 10.20 -4.43
N LEU A 19 -53.56 11.00 -5.44
CA LEU A 19 -54.48 12.06 -5.84
C LEU A 19 -54.60 12.01 -7.36
N SER A 20 -55.68 11.40 -7.84
CA SER A 20 -56.13 11.47 -9.20
C SER A 20 -56.62 12.88 -9.53
N LEU A 21 -55.92 13.60 -10.36
CA LEU A 21 -56.44 14.73 -11.11
C LEU A 21 -56.31 14.44 -12.60
N SER A 22 -57.45 14.14 -13.21
CA SER A 22 -57.61 14.09 -14.63
C SER A 22 -57.41 15.48 -15.22
N LEU A 23 -56.30 15.67 -15.91
CA LEU A 23 -56.08 16.76 -16.86
C LEU A 23 -55.85 16.14 -18.23
N SER A 24 -56.88 16.05 -19.03
CA SER A 24 -56.82 15.85 -20.47
C SER A 24 -56.20 17.08 -21.12
N GLY A 25 -55.01 16.90 -21.73
CA GLY A 25 -54.45 17.94 -22.55
C GLY A 25 -52.97 17.73 -22.85
N CYS A 26 -52.65 17.36 -24.11
CA CYS A 26 -51.33 17.21 -24.71
C CYS A 26 -50.50 16.04 -24.24
N LYS A 27 -50.67 14.88 -24.87
CA LYS A 27 -49.61 13.86 -24.95
C LYS A 27 -48.38 14.45 -25.62
N GLY A 28 -47.49 15.04 -24.88
CA GLY A 28 -46.10 15.19 -25.29
C GLY A 28 -45.59 13.77 -25.60
N ARG A 29 -45.05 13.55 -26.77
CA ARG A 29 -44.41 12.29 -27.13
C ARG A 29 -43.41 11.97 -26.00
N GLU A 30 -43.65 10.92 -25.26
CA GLU A 30 -42.65 10.40 -24.32
C GLU A 30 -41.35 10.22 -25.12
N LYS A 31 -40.32 10.91 -24.68
CA LYS A 31 -38.98 10.74 -25.27
C LYS A 31 -38.42 9.44 -24.76
N TYR A 32 -38.25 8.48 -25.64
CA TYR A 32 -37.57 7.21 -25.36
C TYR A 32 -36.35 7.06 -26.27
N VAL A 33 -35.37 6.25 -25.84
CA VAL A 33 -34.21 5.85 -26.64
C VAL A 33 -34.30 4.38 -26.93
N ASN A 34 -34.24 4.00 -28.21
CA ASN A 34 -34.23 2.58 -28.58
C ASN A 34 -32.96 1.89 -28.09
N VAL A 35 -33.10 0.73 -27.47
CA VAL A 35 -31.99 -0.16 -27.13
C VAL A 35 -31.70 -1.03 -28.35
N ASP A 36 -30.89 -0.49 -29.26
CA ASP A 36 -30.53 -1.16 -30.51
C ASP A 36 -29.04 -0.98 -30.83
N ARG A 37 -28.54 -1.77 -31.78
CA ARG A 37 -27.12 -1.75 -32.20
C ARG A 37 -26.72 -0.49 -32.97
N LYS A 38 -27.66 0.33 -33.40
CA LYS A 38 -27.36 1.62 -34.00
C LYS A 38 -26.96 2.67 -32.97
N LYS A 39 -27.65 2.66 -31.81
CA LYS A 39 -27.36 3.57 -30.70
C LYS A 39 -26.23 3.02 -29.81
N PHE A 40 -26.21 1.71 -29.57
CA PHE A 40 -25.22 1.00 -28.77
C PHE A 40 -24.51 -0.05 -29.65
N PRO A 41 -23.52 0.32 -30.47
CA PRO A 41 -22.88 -0.62 -31.41
C PRO A 41 -21.99 -1.65 -30.71
N ASP A 42 -21.38 -1.30 -29.58
CA ASP A 42 -20.58 -2.20 -28.77
C ASP A 42 -21.46 -3.19 -28.00
N GLU A 43 -21.04 -4.46 -27.92
CA GLU A 43 -21.79 -5.53 -27.28
C GLU A 43 -21.98 -5.23 -25.78
N VAL A 44 -20.92 -4.82 -25.11
CA VAL A 44 -20.95 -4.54 -23.67
C VAL A 44 -21.84 -3.33 -23.36
N MET A 45 -21.75 -2.28 -24.20
CA MET A 45 -22.60 -1.10 -24.07
C MET A 45 -24.06 -1.40 -24.37
N TYR A 46 -24.34 -2.30 -25.32
CA TYR A 46 -25.69 -2.76 -25.61
C TYR A 46 -26.30 -3.52 -24.43
N GLU A 47 -25.55 -4.48 -23.85
CA GLU A 47 -26.03 -5.23 -22.69
C GLU A 47 -26.15 -4.34 -21.42
N ALA A 48 -25.24 -3.37 -21.25
CA ALA A 48 -25.35 -2.38 -20.17
C ALA A 48 -26.63 -1.50 -20.31
N ALA A 49 -26.98 -1.09 -21.52
CA ALA A 49 -28.20 -0.36 -21.79
C ALA A 49 -29.45 -1.23 -21.57
N ARG A 50 -29.40 -2.47 -22.04
CA ARG A 50 -30.47 -3.47 -21.86
C ARG A 50 -30.74 -3.78 -20.39
N ALA A 51 -29.70 -3.81 -19.56
CA ALA A 51 -29.84 -3.97 -18.11
C ALA A 51 -30.55 -2.80 -17.42
N LYS A 52 -30.70 -1.64 -18.09
CA LYS A 52 -31.45 -0.49 -17.61
C LYS A 52 -32.88 -0.41 -18.15
N ASP A 53 -33.20 -1.18 -19.17
CA ASP A 53 -34.56 -1.40 -19.69
C ASP A 53 -35.29 -2.36 -18.75
N THR A 54 -36.00 -1.81 -17.77
CA THR A 54 -36.55 -2.56 -16.63
C THR A 54 -37.89 -3.23 -16.96
N ASP A 55 -38.62 -2.73 -17.96
CA ASP A 55 -39.89 -3.28 -18.43
C ASP A 55 -39.72 -4.17 -19.68
N HIS A 56 -38.46 -4.24 -20.21
CA HIS A 56 -38.06 -5.07 -21.33
C HIS A 56 -38.81 -4.77 -22.66
N ASP A 57 -39.20 -3.51 -22.85
CA ASP A 57 -39.89 -3.09 -24.06
C ASP A 57 -38.94 -2.71 -25.21
N THR A 58 -37.62 -2.91 -25.02
CA THR A 58 -36.51 -2.55 -25.94
C THR A 58 -36.30 -1.04 -26.14
N LYS A 59 -36.78 -0.26 -25.19
CA LYS A 59 -36.60 1.19 -25.14
C LYS A 59 -36.20 1.61 -23.74
N LEU A 60 -35.49 2.72 -23.65
CA LEU A 60 -35.25 3.39 -22.39
C LEU A 60 -36.20 4.58 -22.28
N SER A 61 -37.13 4.52 -21.37
CA SER A 61 -37.99 5.65 -20.99
C SER A 61 -37.16 6.73 -20.26
N GLN A 62 -37.67 7.93 -20.15
CA GLN A 62 -37.01 8.99 -19.38
C GLN A 62 -36.80 8.60 -17.91
N ALA A 63 -37.75 7.87 -17.31
CA ALA A 63 -37.66 7.39 -15.92
C ALA A 63 -36.52 6.38 -15.73
N GLU A 64 -36.32 5.46 -16.66
CA GLU A 64 -35.21 4.49 -16.63
C GLU A 64 -33.85 5.16 -16.83
N ILE A 65 -33.75 6.12 -17.76
CA ILE A 65 -32.55 6.92 -17.96
C ILE A 65 -32.21 7.71 -16.68
N GLU A 66 -33.17 8.36 -16.04
CA GLU A 66 -32.98 9.13 -14.83
C GLU A 66 -32.66 8.26 -13.61
N SER A 67 -33.19 7.05 -13.54
CA SER A 67 -32.92 6.07 -12.49
C SER A 67 -31.51 5.46 -12.57
N ALA A 68 -30.86 5.53 -13.74
CA ALA A 68 -29.54 4.99 -13.98
C ALA A 68 -28.47 5.92 -13.38
N THR A 69 -28.16 5.75 -12.11
CA THR A 69 -27.14 6.55 -11.39
C THR A 69 -25.73 5.93 -11.43
N SER A 70 -25.62 4.66 -11.81
CA SER A 70 -24.31 3.98 -11.90
C SER A 70 -24.26 3.04 -13.10
N ILE A 71 -23.04 2.91 -13.68
CA ILE A 71 -22.78 1.97 -14.77
C ILE A 71 -21.41 1.32 -14.59
N LEU A 72 -21.36 0.00 -14.81
CA LEU A 72 -20.12 -0.78 -14.94
C LEU A 72 -20.02 -1.28 -16.38
N ILE A 73 -18.88 -1.02 -16.99
CA ILE A 73 -18.55 -1.37 -18.37
C ILE A 73 -17.25 -2.16 -18.34
N GLU A 74 -17.26 -3.41 -18.77
CA GLU A 74 -16.11 -4.31 -18.69
C GLU A 74 -15.80 -4.93 -20.07
N GLY A 75 -14.63 -4.62 -20.62
CA GLY A 75 -14.19 -5.14 -21.92
C GLY A 75 -14.78 -4.43 -23.15
N ALA A 76 -15.42 -3.25 -23.02
CA ALA A 76 -15.94 -2.50 -24.15
C ALA A 76 -14.80 -1.94 -25.03
N LYS A 77 -15.08 -1.83 -26.34
CA LYS A 77 -14.18 -1.20 -27.32
C LYS A 77 -14.69 0.17 -27.80
N ASP A 78 -15.95 0.49 -27.54
CA ASP A 78 -16.57 1.78 -27.86
C ASP A 78 -17.61 2.12 -26.77
N LEU A 79 -17.60 3.36 -26.30
CA LEU A 79 -18.55 3.88 -25.31
C LEU A 79 -19.70 4.66 -25.94
N LYS A 80 -19.90 4.53 -27.26
CA LYS A 80 -21.02 5.19 -27.94
C LYS A 80 -22.35 4.76 -27.31
N GLY A 81 -23.18 5.74 -26.99
CA GLY A 81 -24.45 5.56 -26.29
C GLY A 81 -24.38 5.81 -24.80
N LEU A 82 -23.21 5.89 -24.18
CA LEU A 82 -23.07 6.22 -22.76
C LEU A 82 -23.71 7.59 -22.43
N ASP A 83 -23.67 8.52 -23.38
CA ASP A 83 -24.29 9.85 -23.32
C ASP A 83 -25.81 9.84 -23.09
N VAL A 84 -26.49 8.71 -23.29
CA VAL A 84 -27.92 8.52 -22.99
C VAL A 84 -28.18 8.66 -21.48
N PHE A 85 -27.28 8.15 -20.66
CA PHE A 85 -27.44 8.08 -19.20
C PHE A 85 -26.98 9.38 -18.52
N THR A 86 -27.75 10.44 -18.66
CA THR A 86 -27.39 11.80 -18.25
C THR A 86 -27.29 11.99 -16.72
N ASN A 87 -27.86 11.06 -15.93
CA ASN A 87 -27.92 11.16 -14.46
C ASN A 87 -26.88 10.31 -13.73
N LEU A 88 -25.87 9.83 -14.45
CA LEU A 88 -24.82 9.01 -13.83
C LEU A 88 -24.04 9.78 -12.76
N GLU A 89 -23.98 9.19 -11.57
CA GLU A 89 -23.15 9.59 -10.44
C GLU A 89 -21.86 8.76 -10.35
N SER A 90 -21.88 7.53 -10.89
CA SER A 90 -20.73 6.63 -10.88
C SER A 90 -20.54 5.95 -12.23
N ILE A 91 -19.33 6.05 -12.77
CA ILE A 91 -18.90 5.34 -13.98
C ILE A 91 -17.67 4.51 -13.63
N THR A 92 -17.74 3.20 -13.91
CA THR A 92 -16.60 2.28 -13.80
C THR A 92 -16.37 1.60 -15.14
N ILE A 93 -15.17 1.72 -15.67
CA ILE A 93 -14.74 1.11 -16.92
C ILE A 93 -13.54 0.22 -16.60
N ARG A 94 -13.62 -1.07 -16.94
CA ARG A 94 -12.55 -2.05 -16.77
C ARG A 94 -12.20 -2.68 -18.11
N ASP A 95 -10.93 -3.06 -18.26
CA ASP A 95 -10.42 -3.79 -19.43
C ASP A 95 -10.82 -3.18 -20.77
N GLY A 96 -11.00 -1.86 -20.80
CA GLY A 96 -11.30 -1.12 -22.01
C GLY A 96 -10.09 -1.08 -22.94
N GLU A 97 -10.29 -1.40 -24.22
CA GLU A 97 -9.23 -1.34 -25.24
C GLU A 97 -9.41 -0.14 -26.16
N ASN A 98 -8.34 0.66 -26.30
CA ASN A 98 -8.28 1.76 -27.29
C ASN A 98 -9.44 2.77 -27.20
N MET A 99 -9.96 3.03 -26.02
CA MET A 99 -11.12 3.90 -25.84
C MET A 99 -10.78 5.39 -25.89
N LYS A 100 -11.73 6.16 -26.39
CA LYS A 100 -11.73 7.60 -26.45
C LYS A 100 -13.12 8.09 -26.04
N TYR A 101 -13.23 8.89 -25.00
CA TYR A 101 -14.53 9.39 -24.57
C TYR A 101 -14.41 10.74 -23.85
N ASP A 102 -15.44 11.58 -23.98
CA ASP A 102 -15.57 12.86 -23.30
C ASP A 102 -16.56 12.73 -22.14
N PHE A 103 -16.06 12.84 -20.90
CA PHE A 103 -16.86 12.72 -19.70
C PHE A 103 -17.54 14.02 -19.23
N LYS A 104 -17.28 15.17 -19.88
CA LYS A 104 -17.77 16.48 -19.46
C LYS A 104 -19.28 16.57 -19.32
N HIS A 105 -20.02 15.74 -20.06
CA HIS A 105 -21.47 15.75 -20.07
C HIS A 105 -22.11 15.20 -18.78
N PHE A 106 -21.36 14.44 -17.99
CA PHE A 106 -21.85 13.83 -16.76
C PHE A 106 -21.69 14.80 -15.57
N THR A 107 -22.49 15.86 -15.54
CA THR A 107 -22.39 16.91 -14.51
C THR A 107 -22.79 16.45 -13.10
N ASN A 108 -23.42 15.27 -12.97
CA ASN A 108 -23.75 14.65 -11.69
C ASN A 108 -22.69 13.67 -11.20
N LEU A 109 -21.61 13.45 -11.98
CA LEU A 109 -20.61 12.44 -11.69
C LEU A 109 -19.86 12.75 -10.39
N ARG A 110 -19.91 11.79 -9.44
CA ARG A 110 -19.20 11.80 -8.16
C ARG A 110 -18.02 10.85 -8.13
N SER A 111 -18.11 9.75 -8.90
CA SER A 111 -17.08 8.73 -8.94
C SER A 111 -16.76 8.30 -10.36
N LEU A 112 -15.49 8.37 -10.73
CA LEU A 112 -14.98 7.88 -12.01
C LEU A 112 -13.85 6.88 -11.77
N SER A 113 -13.99 5.66 -12.31
CA SER A 113 -12.93 4.66 -12.34
C SER A 113 -12.68 4.22 -13.77
N ILE A 114 -11.43 4.36 -14.22
CA ILE A 114 -10.97 3.95 -15.54
C ILE A 114 -9.76 3.04 -15.36
N GLU A 115 -9.90 1.78 -15.75
CA GLU A 115 -8.82 0.79 -15.74
C GLU A 115 -8.71 0.16 -17.13
N GLY A 116 -7.50 0.16 -17.71
CA GLY A 116 -7.26 -0.47 -19.01
C GLY A 116 -6.36 0.33 -19.95
N THR A 117 -6.33 -0.06 -21.22
CA THR A 117 -5.61 0.65 -22.28
C THR A 117 -6.48 1.75 -22.89
N TRP A 118 -6.19 2.97 -22.50
CA TRP A 118 -6.85 4.15 -23.06
C TRP A 118 -6.09 4.64 -24.31
N SER A 119 -6.76 4.80 -25.45
CA SER A 119 -6.09 5.26 -26.67
C SER A 119 -5.89 6.77 -26.71
N SER A 120 -6.70 7.52 -25.96
CA SER A 120 -6.49 8.95 -25.83
C SER A 120 -5.35 9.24 -24.86
N ASN A 121 -4.46 10.14 -25.25
CA ASN A 121 -3.44 10.67 -24.35
C ASN A 121 -3.97 11.76 -23.39
N ARG A 122 -5.25 12.13 -23.51
CA ARG A 122 -5.90 13.17 -22.72
C ARG A 122 -7.22 12.67 -22.15
N ILE A 123 -7.45 12.95 -20.85
CA ILE A 123 -8.75 12.85 -20.18
C ILE A 123 -9.11 14.25 -19.65
N ASP A 124 -10.31 14.73 -19.99
CA ASP A 124 -10.79 16.04 -19.59
C ASP A 124 -12.03 15.88 -18.71
N LEU A 125 -11.90 16.23 -17.43
CA LEU A 125 -12.93 16.15 -16.40
C LEU A 125 -13.41 17.54 -15.95
N SER A 126 -13.05 18.62 -16.68
CA SER A 126 -13.33 20.00 -16.28
C SER A 126 -14.81 20.29 -16.04
N GLY A 127 -15.73 19.52 -16.65
CA GLY A 127 -17.19 19.65 -16.45
C GLY A 127 -17.74 18.88 -15.24
N ASN A 128 -16.96 18.03 -14.61
CA ASN A 128 -17.43 17.09 -13.59
C ASN A 128 -17.20 17.65 -12.16
N THR A 129 -17.77 18.82 -11.87
CA THR A 129 -17.51 19.60 -10.64
C THR A 129 -18.01 18.97 -9.34
N LYS A 130 -18.74 17.84 -9.43
CA LYS A 130 -19.21 17.08 -8.24
C LYS A 130 -18.34 15.88 -7.91
N LEU A 131 -17.22 15.68 -8.62
CA LEU A 131 -16.34 14.52 -8.41
C LEU A 131 -15.76 14.52 -6.98
N GLU A 132 -15.98 13.40 -6.31
CA GLU A 132 -15.44 13.07 -4.99
C GLU A 132 -14.32 12.02 -5.09
N LYS A 133 -14.39 11.16 -6.14
CA LYS A 133 -13.44 10.06 -6.32
C LYS A 133 -13.04 9.90 -7.77
N ILE A 134 -11.73 9.86 -7.99
CA ILE A 134 -11.11 9.61 -9.30
C ILE A 134 -10.12 8.44 -9.16
N LYS A 135 -10.28 7.41 -10.02
CA LYS A 135 -9.32 6.33 -10.19
C LYS A 135 -9.00 6.17 -11.66
N ILE A 136 -7.76 6.39 -12.05
CA ILE A 136 -7.32 6.26 -13.44
C ILE A 136 -6.07 5.39 -13.49
N THR A 137 -6.15 4.30 -14.26
CA THR A 137 -5.01 3.45 -14.62
C THR A 137 -4.92 3.42 -16.14
N SER A 138 -3.94 4.14 -16.73
CA SER A 138 -3.84 4.27 -18.19
C SER A 138 -2.41 4.49 -18.67
N LYS A 139 -1.88 3.56 -19.45
CA LYS A 139 -0.49 3.59 -19.96
C LYS A 139 -0.19 4.72 -20.95
N ASN A 140 -1.20 5.33 -21.56
CA ASN A 140 -1.01 6.32 -22.61
C ASN A 140 -1.37 7.75 -22.15
N LEU A 141 -1.85 7.93 -20.93
CA LEU A 141 -2.32 9.23 -20.46
C LEU A 141 -1.16 10.20 -20.27
N GLN A 142 -1.17 11.31 -21.00
CA GLN A 142 -0.18 12.39 -20.97
C GLN A 142 -0.75 13.70 -20.42
N GLU A 143 -2.08 13.85 -20.44
CA GLU A 143 -2.77 15.04 -19.96
C GLU A 143 -4.04 14.66 -19.21
N LEU A 144 -4.20 15.17 -18.01
CA LEU A 144 -5.39 15.04 -17.19
C LEU A 144 -5.85 16.43 -16.76
N VAL A 145 -7.04 16.83 -17.21
CA VAL A 145 -7.66 18.08 -16.76
C VAL A 145 -8.65 17.76 -15.67
N LEU A 146 -8.37 18.26 -14.47
CA LEU A 146 -9.22 18.06 -13.30
C LEU A 146 -10.29 19.14 -13.18
N PRO A 147 -11.45 18.83 -12.57
CA PRO A 147 -12.55 19.78 -12.41
C PRO A 147 -12.24 20.79 -11.31
N GLU A 148 -12.25 22.07 -11.62
CA GLU A 148 -12.03 23.13 -10.64
C GLU A 148 -13.10 23.11 -9.55
N GLY A 149 -12.69 23.23 -8.27
CA GLY A 149 -13.57 23.29 -7.11
C GLY A 149 -14.31 21.99 -6.77
N ALA A 150 -14.02 20.87 -7.43
CA ALA A 150 -14.62 19.59 -7.08
C ALA A 150 -14.24 19.15 -5.66
N PRO A 151 -15.18 18.54 -4.89
CA PRO A 151 -14.95 18.10 -3.52
C PRO A 151 -14.22 16.76 -3.45
N LEU A 152 -13.05 16.66 -4.11
CA LEU A 152 -12.26 15.42 -4.17
C LEU A 152 -11.83 14.98 -2.78
N LYS A 153 -12.07 13.68 -2.49
CA LYS A 153 -11.68 12.98 -1.27
C LYS A 153 -10.67 11.85 -1.56
N GLU A 154 -10.82 11.21 -2.72
CA GLU A 154 -9.95 10.11 -3.11
C GLU A 154 -9.42 10.32 -4.54
N PHE A 155 -8.12 10.20 -4.71
CA PHE A 155 -7.47 10.29 -6.01
C PHE A 155 -6.49 9.13 -6.21
N THR A 156 -6.66 8.40 -7.30
CA THR A 156 -5.75 7.32 -7.70
C THR A 156 -5.30 7.52 -9.14
N LEU A 157 -3.99 7.50 -9.37
CA LEU A 157 -3.38 7.59 -10.69
C LEU A 157 -2.26 6.55 -10.82
N SER A 158 -2.40 5.63 -11.78
CA SER A 158 -1.40 4.59 -11.99
C SER A 158 -1.04 4.43 -13.45
N ARG A 159 0.25 4.13 -13.70
CA ARG A 159 0.78 3.77 -15.02
C ARG A 159 0.58 4.84 -16.10
N SER A 160 0.56 6.12 -15.72
CA SER A 160 0.42 7.21 -16.68
C SER A 160 1.77 7.71 -17.21
N LEU A 161 1.72 8.50 -18.28
CA LEU A 161 2.87 9.22 -18.85
C LEU A 161 2.87 10.70 -18.45
N LEU A 162 2.07 11.08 -17.45
CA LEU A 162 2.05 12.45 -16.92
C LEU A 162 3.42 12.82 -16.37
N LYS A 163 3.86 14.04 -16.64
CA LYS A 163 5.11 14.59 -16.09
C LYS A 163 4.97 15.14 -14.69
N GLY A 164 3.76 15.34 -14.23
CA GLY A 164 3.38 15.83 -12.90
C GLY A 164 1.88 16.00 -12.81
N ILE A 165 1.39 16.28 -11.62
CA ILE A 165 -0.02 16.60 -11.36
C ILE A 165 -0.10 17.61 -10.22
N ASP A 166 -0.89 18.65 -10.42
CA ASP A 166 -1.19 19.62 -9.38
C ASP A 166 -2.54 19.29 -8.72
N LEU A 167 -2.46 18.93 -7.44
CA LEU A 167 -3.63 18.66 -6.59
C LEU A 167 -3.80 19.72 -5.51
N SER A 168 -3.02 20.80 -5.51
CA SER A 168 -2.93 21.79 -4.42
C SER A 168 -4.25 22.47 -4.08
N SER A 169 -5.18 22.58 -5.02
CA SER A 169 -6.52 23.15 -4.81
C SER A 169 -7.51 22.19 -4.12
N TYR A 170 -7.21 20.89 -4.03
CA TYR A 170 -8.13 19.89 -3.50
C TYR A 170 -7.85 19.57 -2.02
N LYS A 171 -7.95 20.58 -1.16
CA LYS A 171 -7.62 20.47 0.29
C LYS A 171 -8.48 19.48 1.07
N GLY A 172 -9.57 18.99 0.51
CA GLY A 172 -10.43 17.93 1.06
C GLY A 172 -9.95 16.50 0.81
N LEU A 173 -8.84 16.30 0.09
CA LEU A 173 -8.31 14.98 -0.18
C LEU A 173 -7.91 14.27 1.12
N GLN A 174 -8.41 13.03 1.26
CA GLN A 174 -8.19 12.14 2.39
C GLN A 174 -7.27 10.97 2.02
N LYS A 175 -7.40 10.50 0.77
CA LYS A 175 -6.59 9.39 0.24
C LYS A 175 -6.04 9.72 -1.13
N VAL A 176 -4.73 9.55 -1.28
CA VAL A 176 -4.06 9.71 -2.57
C VAL A 176 -3.17 8.50 -2.83
N HIS A 177 -3.29 7.95 -4.04
CA HIS A 177 -2.46 6.85 -4.51
C HIS A 177 -1.91 7.15 -5.90
N ILE A 178 -0.59 7.31 -6.00
CA ILE A 178 0.13 7.58 -7.25
C ILE A 178 1.20 6.51 -7.43
N GLU A 179 1.01 5.61 -8.40
CA GLU A 179 1.87 4.45 -8.57
C GLU A 179 2.30 4.26 -10.04
N THR A 180 3.57 3.93 -10.22
CA THR A 180 4.11 3.53 -11.54
C THR A 180 3.92 4.63 -12.61
N ASN A 181 4.20 5.89 -12.26
CA ASN A 181 4.17 7.02 -13.18
C ASN A 181 5.62 7.47 -13.46
N ASP A 182 6.24 6.84 -14.43
CA ASP A 182 7.69 6.88 -14.66
C ASP A 182 8.23 8.24 -15.19
N ASN A 183 7.36 9.23 -15.44
CA ASN A 183 7.75 10.56 -15.94
C ASN A 183 7.63 11.68 -14.89
N MET A 184 7.21 11.36 -13.66
CA MET A 184 7.10 12.34 -12.57
C MET A 184 8.42 12.40 -11.81
N ASN A 185 9.05 13.58 -11.73
CA ASN A 185 10.31 13.79 -11.00
C ASN A 185 10.13 14.49 -9.66
N GLU A 186 9.01 15.18 -9.47
CA GLU A 186 8.65 15.88 -8.24
C GLU A 186 7.15 15.82 -8.00
N LEU A 187 6.75 15.78 -6.74
CA LEU A 187 5.37 15.87 -6.29
C LEU A 187 5.31 16.68 -4.98
N ASP A 188 4.27 17.51 -4.86
CA ASP A 188 4.02 18.33 -3.69
C ASP A 188 2.62 18.04 -3.12
N PHE A 189 2.62 17.53 -1.89
CA PHE A 189 1.45 17.27 -1.06
C PHE A 189 1.51 18.09 0.25
N SER A 190 2.15 19.25 0.23
CA SER A 190 2.20 20.11 1.40
C SER A 190 0.83 20.74 1.72
N ASP A 191 0.59 20.97 3.00
CA ASP A 191 -0.61 21.68 3.48
C ASP A 191 -1.94 21.00 3.07
N PHE A 192 -2.01 19.65 3.14
CA PHE A 192 -3.24 18.89 2.96
C PHE A 192 -3.84 18.52 4.34
N PRO A 193 -4.74 19.33 4.91
CA PRO A 193 -5.20 19.18 6.29
C PRO A 193 -6.05 17.93 6.53
N GLU A 194 -6.67 17.39 5.49
CA GLU A 194 -7.55 16.21 5.57
C GLU A 194 -6.87 14.92 5.13
N LEU A 195 -5.62 14.97 4.65
CA LEU A 195 -4.91 13.80 4.13
C LEU A 195 -4.57 12.81 5.25
N VAL A 196 -5.05 11.56 5.12
CA VAL A 196 -4.89 10.47 6.09
C VAL A 196 -3.97 9.38 5.56
N ASP A 197 -4.08 9.08 4.26
CA ASP A 197 -3.39 7.98 3.60
C ASP A 197 -2.78 8.47 2.29
N LEU A 198 -1.45 8.42 2.21
CA LEU A 198 -0.70 8.79 1.01
C LEU A 198 0.19 7.65 0.57
N THR A 199 -0.05 7.15 -0.62
CA THR A 199 0.83 6.22 -1.33
C THR A 199 1.38 6.90 -2.58
N VAL A 200 2.70 7.01 -2.67
CA VAL A 200 3.43 7.47 -3.85
C VAL A 200 4.55 6.48 -4.11
N SER A 201 4.30 5.43 -4.90
CA SER A 201 5.22 4.30 -5.01
C SER A 201 5.56 3.93 -6.45
N ALA A 202 6.70 3.27 -6.62
CA ALA A 202 7.16 2.75 -7.91
C ALA A 202 7.27 3.80 -9.04
N ASN A 203 7.56 5.07 -8.71
CA ASN A 203 7.79 6.14 -9.69
C ASN A 203 9.30 6.32 -9.90
N LYS A 204 9.85 5.71 -10.95
CA LYS A 204 11.30 5.47 -11.13
C LYS A 204 12.19 6.70 -11.12
N ILE A 205 11.67 7.86 -11.51
CA ILE A 205 12.45 9.12 -11.58
C ILE A 205 12.03 10.14 -10.51
N LEU A 206 11.10 9.80 -9.63
CA LEU A 206 10.65 10.71 -8.58
C LEU A 206 11.79 10.96 -7.58
N TYR A 207 12.30 12.18 -7.61
CA TYR A 207 13.49 12.58 -6.85
C TYR A 207 13.16 13.43 -5.62
N THR A 208 12.09 14.23 -5.70
CA THR A 208 11.62 15.09 -4.62
C THR A 208 10.15 14.85 -4.30
N LEU A 209 9.87 14.66 -3.02
CA LEU A 209 8.50 14.57 -2.50
C LEU A 209 8.37 15.44 -1.27
N ASN A 210 7.45 16.40 -1.32
CA ASN A 210 7.10 17.26 -0.19
C ASN A 210 5.71 16.84 0.34
N VAL A 211 5.65 16.48 1.62
CA VAL A 211 4.43 16.07 2.34
C VAL A 211 4.28 16.88 3.64
N SER A 212 4.94 18.04 3.71
CA SER A 212 4.94 18.83 4.94
C SER A 212 3.55 19.34 5.33
N ASN A 213 3.34 19.54 6.64
CA ASN A 213 2.11 20.11 7.19
C ASN A 213 0.83 19.31 6.85
N CYS A 214 0.90 17.98 6.92
CA CYS A 214 -0.27 17.10 6.79
C CYS A 214 -0.65 16.51 8.17
N PRO A 215 -1.37 17.26 9.02
CA PRO A 215 -1.54 16.91 10.43
C PRO A 215 -2.41 15.68 10.69
N LYS A 216 -3.19 15.21 9.71
CA LYS A 216 -4.02 14.00 9.82
C LYS A 216 -3.38 12.77 9.19
N LEU A 217 -2.20 12.93 8.57
CA LEU A 217 -1.53 11.82 7.89
C LEU A 217 -1.09 10.76 8.91
N THR A 218 -1.61 9.54 8.74
CA THR A 218 -1.27 8.38 9.58
C THR A 218 -0.46 7.33 8.83
N THR A 219 -0.68 7.22 7.51
CA THR A 219 0.00 6.23 6.67
C THR A 219 0.68 6.93 5.50
N LEU A 220 1.99 6.72 5.39
CA LEU A 220 2.79 7.21 4.27
C LEU A 220 3.59 6.06 3.66
N ASP A 221 3.29 5.72 2.41
CA ASP A 221 4.05 4.75 1.61
C ASP A 221 4.69 5.45 0.42
N VAL A 222 6.02 5.50 0.42
CA VAL A 222 6.82 6.10 -0.65
C VAL A 222 7.89 5.13 -1.18
N ASN A 223 7.59 3.84 -1.13
CA ASN A 223 8.51 2.78 -1.55
C ASN A 223 8.81 2.82 -3.06
N TYR A 224 9.96 2.25 -3.43
CA TYR A 224 10.34 2.02 -4.83
C TYR A 224 10.35 3.28 -5.71
N ASN A 225 10.82 4.38 -5.18
CA ASN A 225 11.07 5.62 -5.94
C ASN A 225 12.58 5.88 -6.11
N ASN A 226 12.95 7.09 -6.48
CA ASN A 226 14.34 7.54 -6.60
C ASN A 226 14.62 8.74 -5.68
N LEU A 227 13.89 8.81 -4.53
CA LEU A 227 13.92 9.97 -3.65
C LEU A 227 15.33 10.25 -3.10
N ALA A 228 15.76 11.49 -3.22
CA ALA A 228 16.85 12.04 -2.44
C ALA A 228 16.33 13.05 -1.40
N ASN A 229 15.16 13.65 -1.67
CA ASN A 229 14.53 14.62 -0.79
C ASN A 229 13.11 14.17 -0.45
N LEU A 230 12.89 13.87 0.82
CA LEU A 230 11.59 13.56 1.41
C LEU A 230 11.34 14.52 2.58
N ASN A 231 10.44 15.48 2.39
CA ASN A 231 10.05 16.41 3.44
C ASN A 231 8.72 15.97 4.06
N ILE A 232 8.75 15.56 5.31
CA ILE A 232 7.61 15.07 6.11
C ILE A 232 7.42 15.88 7.40
N SER A 233 7.96 17.11 7.44
CA SER A 233 7.85 17.99 8.60
C SER A 233 6.39 18.37 8.86
N GLY A 234 6.00 18.47 10.14
CA GLY A 234 4.62 18.79 10.53
C GLY A 234 3.60 17.65 10.40
N CYS A 235 4.03 16.42 10.08
CA CYS A 235 3.17 15.23 9.99
C CYS A 235 3.19 14.39 11.28
N SER A 236 2.96 15.00 12.45
CA SER A 236 3.17 14.39 13.77
C SER A 236 2.30 13.16 14.10
N ASN A 237 1.30 12.84 13.28
CA ASN A 237 0.41 11.72 13.50
C ASN A 237 0.74 10.45 12.68
N ILE A 238 1.91 10.43 12.01
CA ILE A 238 2.33 9.23 11.26
C ILE A 238 2.49 8.05 12.22
N GLU A 239 1.75 6.97 11.93
CA GLU A 239 1.79 5.68 12.62
C GLU A 239 2.54 4.62 11.81
N LYS A 240 2.49 4.73 10.47
CA LYS A 240 3.20 3.86 9.54
C LYS A 240 3.92 4.68 8.48
N LEU A 241 5.25 4.50 8.40
CA LEU A 241 6.10 5.07 7.37
C LEU A 241 6.85 3.96 6.64
N THR A 242 6.66 3.87 5.32
CA THR A 242 7.43 2.97 4.47
C THR A 242 8.08 3.79 3.34
N CYS A 243 9.41 3.82 3.32
CA CYS A 243 10.21 4.56 2.34
C CYS A 243 11.37 3.71 1.77
N ALA A 244 11.19 2.40 1.73
CA ALA A 244 12.17 1.46 1.23
C ALA A 244 12.48 1.64 -0.26
N TRP A 245 13.67 1.20 -0.69
CA TRP A 245 14.08 1.24 -2.09
C TRP A 245 14.11 2.65 -2.70
N ASN A 246 14.63 3.62 -1.94
CA ASN A 246 14.94 4.97 -2.42
C ASN A 246 16.47 5.17 -2.37
N LYS A 247 17.17 4.66 -3.37
CA LYS A 247 18.64 4.51 -3.39
C LYS A 247 19.43 5.81 -3.25
N ASN A 248 18.77 6.97 -3.29
CA ASN A 248 19.40 8.27 -3.11
C ASN A 248 19.04 8.95 -1.77
N LEU A 249 18.17 8.32 -0.96
CA LEU A 249 17.78 8.88 0.34
C LEU A 249 18.89 8.64 1.36
N THR A 250 19.50 9.74 1.83
CA THR A 250 20.67 9.71 2.74
C THR A 250 20.31 10.05 4.19
N SER A 251 19.14 10.63 4.42
CA SER A 251 18.67 11.02 5.75
C SER A 251 17.15 10.85 5.85
N LEU A 252 16.66 10.59 7.04
CA LEU A 252 15.24 10.47 7.35
C LEU A 252 15.02 11.04 8.77
N ASP A 253 14.23 12.10 8.86
CA ASP A 253 13.87 12.70 10.14
C ASP A 253 12.52 12.15 10.61
N VAL A 254 12.53 11.38 11.69
CA VAL A 254 11.35 10.80 12.34
C VAL A 254 11.14 11.33 13.76
N ALA A 255 11.88 12.33 14.19
CA ALA A 255 11.86 12.85 15.56
C ALA A 255 10.48 13.40 16.00
N ALA A 256 9.60 13.76 15.06
CA ALA A 256 8.26 14.24 15.38
C ALA A 256 7.20 13.10 15.53
N PHE A 257 7.55 11.83 15.24
CA PHE A 257 6.57 10.75 15.06
C PHE A 257 6.37 9.90 16.31
N THR A 258 5.87 10.53 17.36
CA THR A 258 5.67 9.87 18.68
C THR A 258 4.67 8.71 18.66
N LYS A 259 3.90 8.56 17.58
CA LYS A 259 2.92 7.47 17.36
C LYS A 259 3.42 6.40 16.40
N LEU A 260 4.66 6.51 15.89
CA LEU A 260 5.20 5.60 14.89
C LEU A 260 5.26 4.17 15.43
N THR A 261 4.56 3.26 14.79
CA THR A 261 4.52 1.82 15.14
C THR A 261 5.31 0.97 14.15
N VAL A 262 5.37 1.39 12.88
CA VAL A 262 6.07 0.68 11.81
C VAL A 262 6.93 1.66 11.03
N LEU A 263 8.23 1.37 10.96
CA LEU A 263 9.18 2.05 10.10
C LEU A 263 9.88 1.04 9.18
N GLU A 264 9.68 1.20 7.86
CA GLU A 264 10.41 0.43 6.85
C GLU A 264 11.16 1.42 5.95
N CYS A 265 12.48 1.46 6.09
CA CYS A 265 13.37 2.38 5.38
C CYS A 265 14.60 1.67 4.78
N ASP A 266 14.45 0.38 4.51
CA ASP A 266 15.50 -0.45 3.95
C ASP A 266 15.89 -0.04 2.50
N LYS A 267 17.07 -0.48 2.08
CA LYS A 267 17.60 -0.26 0.72
C LYS A 267 17.68 1.22 0.33
N ASN A 268 18.26 2.00 1.24
CA ASN A 268 18.55 3.41 1.09
C ASN A 268 20.07 3.69 1.28
N LYS A 269 20.44 4.92 1.59
CA LYS A 269 21.80 5.32 2.00
C LYS A 269 21.78 6.10 3.32
N ILE A 270 20.85 5.74 4.21
CA ILE A 270 20.70 6.43 5.49
C ILE A 270 21.89 6.09 6.38
N ALA A 271 22.60 7.14 6.85
CA ALA A 271 23.80 6.99 7.67
C ALA A 271 23.51 7.05 9.18
N ALA A 272 22.41 7.67 9.57
CA ALA A 272 21.97 7.77 10.96
C ALA A 272 20.44 7.81 11.04
N LEU A 273 19.90 7.25 12.12
CA LEU A 273 18.47 7.20 12.39
C LEU A 273 18.22 7.53 13.87
N ASP A 274 17.58 8.67 14.13
CA ASP A 274 17.21 9.09 15.47
C ASP A 274 15.81 8.57 15.84
N LEU A 275 15.76 7.60 16.75
CA LEU A 275 14.52 6.98 17.25
C LEU A 275 14.13 7.45 18.65
N SER A 276 14.78 8.50 19.19
CA SER A 276 14.61 8.97 20.57
C SER A 276 13.17 9.37 20.93
N HIS A 277 12.32 9.60 19.92
CA HIS A 277 10.92 9.98 20.09
C HIS A 277 9.92 8.95 19.54
N CYS A 278 10.34 7.69 19.36
CA CYS A 278 9.50 6.62 18.78
C CYS A 278 9.14 5.50 19.79
N PRO A 279 8.53 5.79 20.95
CA PRO A 279 8.29 4.80 22.02
C PRO A 279 7.25 3.74 21.64
N GLU A 280 6.44 3.98 20.61
CA GLU A 280 5.42 3.06 20.14
C GLU A 280 5.92 2.10 19.04
N LEU A 281 7.20 2.23 18.62
CA LEU A 281 7.76 1.44 17.54
C LEU A 281 7.77 -0.05 17.87
N THR A 282 7.10 -0.84 17.02
CA THR A 282 7.00 -2.31 17.17
C THR A 282 7.76 -3.06 16.08
N ARG A 283 7.95 -2.43 14.91
CA ARG A 283 8.65 -3.01 13.77
C ARG A 283 9.59 -1.98 13.13
N LEU A 284 10.87 -2.33 13.04
CA LEU A 284 11.90 -1.56 12.35
C LEU A 284 12.57 -2.42 11.28
N VAL A 285 12.49 -1.96 10.02
CA VAL A 285 13.16 -2.56 8.88
C VAL A 285 14.08 -1.51 8.26
N CYS A 286 15.39 -1.65 8.46
CA CYS A 286 16.41 -0.70 8.02
C CYS A 286 17.64 -1.37 7.39
N TYR A 287 17.48 -2.58 6.86
CA TYR A 287 18.57 -3.33 6.23
C TYR A 287 19.04 -2.66 4.93
N GLU A 288 20.25 -2.98 4.48
CA GLU A 288 20.90 -2.39 3.30
C GLU A 288 20.85 -0.84 3.32
N ASN A 289 21.48 -0.28 4.37
CA ASN A 289 21.74 1.15 4.56
C ASN A 289 23.23 1.38 4.91
N CYS A 290 23.58 2.57 5.40
CA CYS A 290 24.93 2.94 5.82
C CYS A 290 24.99 3.27 7.32
N LEU A 291 24.14 2.61 8.16
CA LEU A 291 24.09 2.89 9.59
C LEU A 291 25.35 2.38 10.27
N THR A 292 26.03 3.25 11.01
CA THR A 292 27.22 2.91 11.80
C THR A 292 26.89 2.68 13.29
N SER A 293 25.73 3.15 13.72
CA SER A 293 25.17 2.92 15.07
C SER A 293 23.65 2.90 15.01
N LEU A 294 23.01 2.27 15.98
CA LEU A 294 21.56 2.24 16.13
C LEU A 294 21.19 2.24 17.62
N ASP A 295 20.72 3.38 18.12
CA ASP A 295 20.25 3.53 19.49
C ASP A 295 18.77 3.15 19.61
N LEU A 296 18.47 2.11 20.36
CA LEU A 296 17.14 1.56 20.58
C LEU A 296 16.59 1.85 22.00
N SER A 297 17.31 2.65 22.82
CA SER A 297 16.96 2.94 24.22
C SER A 297 15.54 3.46 24.40
N TYR A 298 14.98 4.05 23.37
CA TYR A 298 13.64 4.66 23.37
C TYR A 298 12.57 3.85 22.67
N THR A 299 12.85 2.57 22.32
CA THR A 299 11.91 1.71 21.58
C THR A 299 11.53 0.43 22.34
N PRO A 300 11.02 0.53 23.59
CA PRO A 300 10.80 -0.63 24.47
C PRO A 300 9.73 -1.62 23.96
N LYS A 301 8.91 -1.21 23.00
CA LYS A 301 7.84 -2.04 22.40
C LYS A 301 8.29 -2.78 21.14
N LEU A 302 9.58 -2.65 20.74
CA LEU A 302 10.09 -3.25 19.52
C LEU A 302 10.01 -4.77 19.57
N LYS A 303 9.37 -5.37 18.56
CA LYS A 303 9.16 -6.82 18.42
C LYS A 303 9.98 -7.40 17.27
N GLU A 304 10.18 -6.62 16.24
CA GLU A 304 10.87 -7.04 15.03
C GLU A 304 11.91 -6.01 14.62
N LEU A 305 13.17 -6.45 14.52
CA LEU A 305 14.28 -5.65 14.02
C LEU A 305 14.99 -6.36 12.88
N TYR A 306 15.06 -5.70 11.73
CA TYR A 306 15.81 -6.15 10.55
C TYR A 306 16.79 -5.05 10.15
N CYS A 307 18.06 -5.17 10.56
CA CYS A 307 19.13 -4.19 10.32
C CYS A 307 20.34 -4.77 9.57
N THR A 308 20.16 -5.90 8.92
CA THR A 308 21.15 -6.61 8.08
C THR A 308 21.79 -5.67 7.05
N ASP A 309 23.05 -5.94 6.64
CA ASP A 309 23.77 -5.17 5.62
C ASP A 309 23.85 -3.67 5.97
N ASN A 310 24.40 -3.38 7.14
CA ASN A 310 24.78 -2.05 7.61
C ASN A 310 26.23 -2.07 8.10
N ASP A 311 26.76 -0.92 8.52
CA ASP A 311 28.13 -0.77 9.03
C ASP A 311 28.20 -0.79 10.58
N LEU A 312 27.23 -1.46 11.24
CA LEU A 312 27.16 -1.56 12.69
C LEU A 312 28.33 -2.41 13.24
N THR A 313 29.04 -1.90 14.24
CA THR A 313 30.11 -2.63 14.93
C THR A 313 29.68 -3.21 16.29
N GLU A 314 28.59 -2.68 16.82
CA GLU A 314 27.91 -3.12 18.04
C GLU A 314 26.40 -2.95 17.90
N LEU A 315 25.63 -3.78 18.59
CA LEU A 315 24.18 -3.67 18.66
C LEU A 315 23.70 -4.09 20.06
N ASP A 316 22.98 -3.16 20.72
CA ASP A 316 22.34 -3.41 22.00
C ASP A 316 20.81 -3.33 21.84
N VAL A 317 20.14 -4.47 22.04
CA VAL A 317 18.67 -4.58 22.04
C VAL A 317 18.11 -4.93 23.43
N SER A 318 18.93 -4.87 24.49
CA SER A 318 18.53 -5.22 25.87
C SER A 318 17.39 -4.33 26.40
N CYS A 319 17.23 -3.14 25.84
CA CYS A 319 16.11 -2.24 26.13
C CYS A 319 14.78 -2.63 25.42
N CYS A 320 14.78 -3.68 24.59
CA CYS A 320 13.62 -4.13 23.80
C CYS A 320 13.11 -5.53 24.28
N PRO A 321 12.54 -5.66 25.50
CA PRO A 321 12.17 -6.97 26.07
C PRO A 321 11.06 -7.71 25.30
N GLU A 322 10.37 -7.02 24.41
CA GLU A 322 9.30 -7.59 23.58
C GLU A 322 9.81 -8.19 22.25
N ILE A 323 11.13 -8.09 21.98
CA ILE A 323 11.70 -8.53 20.70
C ILE A 323 11.55 -10.04 20.52
N THR A 324 11.05 -10.43 19.35
CA THR A 324 10.84 -11.85 18.97
C THR A 324 11.68 -12.24 17.78
N ASN A 325 11.95 -11.30 16.87
CA ASN A 325 12.67 -11.50 15.62
C ASN A 325 13.79 -10.46 15.50
N LEU A 326 15.03 -10.94 15.43
CA LEU A 326 16.21 -10.11 15.25
C LEU A 326 17.03 -10.59 14.05
N SER A 327 17.26 -9.73 13.07
CA SER A 327 18.14 -9.98 11.93
C SER A 327 19.17 -8.86 11.81
N CYS A 328 20.44 -9.19 12.03
CA CYS A 328 21.57 -8.27 12.04
C CYS A 328 22.82 -8.87 11.37
N CYS A 329 22.63 -9.71 10.35
CA CYS A 329 23.75 -10.32 9.63
C CYS A 329 24.49 -9.30 8.76
N ARG A 330 25.75 -9.62 8.41
CA ARG A 330 26.63 -8.79 7.56
C ARG A 330 26.73 -7.34 8.01
N CYS A 331 26.93 -7.13 9.34
CA CYS A 331 27.07 -5.81 9.94
C CYS A 331 28.46 -5.53 10.52
N SER A 332 29.39 -6.48 10.53
CA SER A 332 30.68 -6.39 11.22
C SER A 332 30.60 -6.31 12.74
N LEU A 333 29.52 -6.82 13.37
CA LEU A 333 29.33 -6.78 14.82
C LEU A 333 30.40 -7.55 15.56
N SER A 334 31.07 -6.88 16.50
CA SER A 334 31.94 -7.51 17.49
C SER A 334 31.19 -7.84 18.78
N THR A 335 30.10 -7.10 19.06
CA THR A 335 29.25 -7.31 20.24
C THR A 335 27.78 -7.26 19.84
N LEU A 336 26.99 -8.18 20.40
CA LEU A 336 25.54 -8.21 20.28
C LEU A 336 24.96 -8.46 21.68
N ASN A 337 24.34 -7.43 22.27
CA ASN A 337 23.72 -7.49 23.59
C ASN A 337 22.19 -7.60 23.44
N PHE A 338 21.62 -8.71 23.90
CA PHE A 338 20.17 -8.96 23.98
C PHE A 338 19.76 -9.57 25.33
N ALA A 339 20.52 -9.24 26.38
CA ALA A 339 20.20 -9.64 27.76
C ALA A 339 18.78 -9.18 28.15
N GLY A 340 17.97 -10.07 28.71
CA GLY A 340 16.57 -9.76 29.05
C GLY A 340 15.57 -9.86 27.90
N CYS A 341 16.03 -10.24 26.68
CA CYS A 341 15.16 -10.46 25.53
C CYS A 341 14.69 -11.92 25.42
N ASP A 342 14.07 -12.43 26.47
CA ASP A 342 13.70 -13.86 26.59
C ASP A 342 12.66 -14.34 25.60
N LYS A 343 12.01 -13.39 24.88
CA LYS A 343 10.98 -13.66 23.86
C LYS A 343 11.55 -13.92 22.47
N ILE A 344 12.86 -13.79 22.27
CA ILE A 344 13.48 -14.06 20.97
C ILE A 344 13.23 -15.51 20.55
N THR A 345 12.61 -15.68 19.39
CA THR A 345 12.38 -16.98 18.76
C THR A 345 13.15 -17.15 17.46
N SER A 346 13.59 -16.05 16.85
CA SER A 346 14.36 -16.01 15.61
C SER A 346 15.52 -15.03 15.74
N LEU A 347 16.75 -15.53 15.59
CA LEU A 347 17.98 -14.73 15.56
C LEU A 347 18.79 -15.07 14.33
N VAL A 348 19.04 -14.08 13.49
CA VAL A 348 19.85 -14.15 12.26
C VAL A 348 21.01 -13.17 12.42
N CYS A 349 22.21 -13.69 12.74
CA CYS A 349 23.41 -12.88 13.02
C CYS A 349 24.66 -13.41 12.30
N TYR A 350 24.49 -14.16 11.21
CA TYR A 350 25.60 -14.71 10.45
C TYR A 350 26.48 -13.61 9.81
N ASP A 351 27.73 -13.97 9.40
CA ASP A 351 28.70 -13.06 8.78
C ASP A 351 28.92 -11.77 9.59
N ASN A 352 29.31 -11.94 10.87
CA ASN A 352 29.74 -10.89 11.78
C ASN A 352 31.11 -11.23 12.41
N LYS A 353 31.53 -10.54 13.46
CA LYS A 353 32.80 -10.75 14.16
C LYS A 353 32.58 -11.18 15.61
N LEU A 354 31.43 -11.78 15.93
CA LEU A 354 31.07 -12.19 17.27
C LEU A 354 32.03 -13.28 17.78
N THR A 355 32.55 -13.12 18.99
CA THR A 355 33.40 -14.11 19.66
C THR A 355 32.64 -14.92 20.70
N SER A 356 31.45 -14.48 21.08
CA SER A 356 30.54 -15.18 21.99
C SER A 356 29.08 -14.86 21.63
N LEU A 357 28.18 -15.80 21.94
CA LEU A 357 26.75 -15.64 21.75
C LEU A 357 26.00 -16.38 22.88
N ASP A 358 25.48 -15.65 23.87
CA ASP A 358 24.72 -16.22 24.97
C ASP A 358 23.24 -16.23 24.67
N ILE A 359 22.71 -17.41 24.33
CA ILE A 359 21.28 -17.65 24.08
C ILE A 359 20.63 -18.48 25.22
N THR A 360 21.29 -18.65 26.32
CA THR A 360 20.81 -19.53 27.41
C THR A 360 19.50 -19.06 28.06
N HIS A 361 19.14 -17.80 27.91
CA HIS A 361 17.87 -17.22 28.36
C HIS A 361 16.76 -17.29 27.28
N CYS A 362 17.07 -17.68 26.04
CA CYS A 362 16.12 -17.71 24.94
C CYS A 362 15.46 -19.08 24.76
N ALA A 363 14.73 -19.56 25.79
CA ALA A 363 14.09 -20.88 25.72
C ALA A 363 13.12 -21.11 24.56
N GLY A 364 12.57 -20.01 23.99
CA GLY A 364 11.68 -20.02 22.85
C GLY A 364 12.39 -20.15 21.48
N MET A 365 13.74 -20.09 21.44
CA MET A 365 14.54 -20.08 20.21
C MET A 365 14.24 -21.28 19.33
N ARG A 366 13.95 -21.05 18.07
CA ARG A 366 13.68 -22.09 17.06
C ARG A 366 14.39 -21.85 15.74
N TRP A 367 14.82 -20.61 15.51
CA TRP A 367 15.53 -20.19 14.31
C TRP A 367 16.80 -19.44 14.70
N LEU A 368 17.96 -20.05 14.47
CA LEU A 368 19.26 -19.47 14.76
C LEU A 368 20.22 -19.65 13.59
N LEU A 369 20.65 -18.54 12.98
CA LEU A 369 21.69 -18.51 11.95
C LEU A 369 22.84 -17.66 12.46
N CYS A 370 23.96 -18.27 12.83
CA CYS A 370 25.13 -17.61 13.44
C CYS A 370 26.47 -18.00 12.81
N SER A 371 26.46 -18.66 11.62
CA SER A 371 27.66 -18.99 10.88
C SER A 371 28.45 -17.75 10.42
N GLY A 372 29.72 -17.90 10.03
CA GLY A 372 30.56 -16.78 9.61
C GLY A 372 30.87 -15.78 10.72
N ASN A 373 31.02 -16.27 11.95
CA ASN A 373 31.45 -15.52 13.13
C ASN A 373 32.80 -16.05 13.66
N ASN A 374 33.25 -15.51 14.78
CA ASN A 374 34.47 -15.97 15.48
C ASN A 374 34.10 -16.77 16.75
N LEU A 375 32.95 -17.45 16.74
CA LEU A 375 32.50 -18.27 17.86
C LEU A 375 33.38 -19.52 17.99
N THR A 376 33.75 -19.89 19.19
CA THR A 376 34.42 -21.18 19.50
C THR A 376 33.45 -22.18 20.11
N THR A 377 32.40 -21.71 20.77
CA THR A 377 31.36 -22.51 21.41
C THR A 377 30.00 -21.93 21.17
N LEU A 378 28.98 -22.78 21.15
CA LEU A 378 27.58 -22.39 21.08
C LEU A 378 26.77 -23.26 22.07
N ASP A 379 26.29 -22.67 23.16
CA ASP A 379 25.46 -23.36 24.13
C ASP A 379 23.98 -23.24 23.78
N ILE A 380 23.37 -24.34 23.33
CA ILE A 380 21.94 -24.46 23.04
C ILE A 380 21.18 -25.23 24.12
N SER A 381 21.84 -25.60 25.24
CA SER A 381 21.28 -26.47 26.26
C SER A 381 19.96 -25.97 26.86
N LYS A 382 19.73 -24.66 26.87
CA LYS A 382 18.49 -24.02 27.34
C LYS A 382 17.46 -23.74 26.22
N CYS A 383 17.77 -24.14 24.98
CA CYS A 383 16.90 -23.96 23.83
C CYS A 383 16.32 -25.31 23.37
N PRO A 384 15.27 -25.85 24.01
CA PRO A 384 14.80 -27.22 23.82
C PRO A 384 14.47 -27.54 22.36
N LYS A 385 13.93 -26.59 21.60
CA LYS A 385 13.60 -26.77 20.18
C LYS A 385 14.85 -26.94 19.31
N LEU A 386 15.94 -26.24 19.61
CA LEU A 386 17.21 -26.40 18.91
C LEU A 386 17.91 -27.70 19.34
N VAL A 387 17.83 -28.04 20.62
CA VAL A 387 18.36 -29.34 21.13
C VAL A 387 17.67 -30.51 20.43
N ASP A 388 16.33 -30.47 20.30
CA ASP A 388 15.58 -31.53 19.65
C ASP A 388 15.88 -31.58 18.14
N LEU A 389 16.04 -30.43 17.49
CA LEU A 389 16.47 -30.35 16.10
C LEU A 389 17.82 -31.05 15.90
N MET A 390 18.79 -30.78 16.77
CA MET A 390 20.12 -31.40 16.73
C MET A 390 20.10 -32.91 17.04
N LYS A 391 19.12 -33.42 17.78
CA LYS A 391 18.95 -34.86 18.02
C LYS A 391 18.50 -35.59 16.76
N THR A 392 17.56 -34.98 16.00
CA THR A 392 16.95 -35.56 14.80
C THR A 392 17.80 -35.42 13.56
N ALA A 393 18.73 -34.46 13.51
CA ALA A 393 19.62 -34.20 12.39
C ALA A 393 20.54 -35.42 12.09
N ASP A 394 20.79 -35.66 10.83
CA ASP A 394 21.75 -36.70 10.41
C ASP A 394 23.21 -36.28 10.64
N ARG A 395 24.15 -37.21 10.30
CA ARG A 395 25.55 -36.99 10.53
C ARG A 395 26.17 -35.95 9.59
N ASP A 396 25.65 -35.85 8.38
CA ASP A 396 26.21 -34.98 7.36
C ASP A 396 25.70 -33.53 7.58
N GLU A 397 24.42 -33.34 7.94
CA GLU A 397 23.89 -32.05 8.37
C GLU A 397 24.66 -31.46 9.55
N LYS A 398 24.98 -32.30 10.57
CA LYS A 398 25.78 -31.89 11.72
C LYS A 398 27.20 -31.47 11.35
N LYS A 399 27.80 -32.15 10.37
CA LYS A 399 29.13 -31.80 9.87
C LYS A 399 29.12 -30.52 9.03
N GLU A 400 28.04 -30.26 8.31
CA GLU A 400 27.90 -29.06 7.51
C GLU A 400 27.52 -27.83 8.36
N GLY A 401 27.18 -28.04 9.63
CA GLY A 401 26.75 -26.95 10.52
C GLY A 401 25.40 -26.36 10.15
N ARG A 402 24.55 -27.09 9.38
CA ARG A 402 23.25 -26.63 8.94
C ARG A 402 22.20 -27.71 9.12
N VAL A 403 21.24 -27.46 9.97
CA VAL A 403 20.16 -28.37 10.32
C VAL A 403 18.82 -27.66 10.15
N LYS A 404 17.90 -28.27 9.41
CA LYS A 404 16.57 -27.72 9.14
C LYS A 404 15.47 -28.74 9.37
N TYR A 405 14.34 -28.32 9.90
CA TYR A 405 13.10 -29.09 10.05
C TYR A 405 11.91 -28.26 9.57
N GLU A 406 11.04 -28.83 8.73
CA GLU A 406 9.98 -28.08 8.03
C GLU A 406 8.56 -28.60 8.27
N ASP A 407 8.36 -29.67 9.03
CA ASP A 407 7.04 -30.27 9.22
C ASP A 407 6.19 -29.50 10.25
N GLY A 408 5.57 -28.41 9.79
CA GLY A 408 4.62 -27.60 10.54
C GLY A 408 5.19 -26.64 11.60
N ASP A 409 6.30 -26.98 12.26
CA ASP A 409 7.05 -26.12 13.18
C ASP A 409 8.46 -25.89 12.63
N ILE A 410 8.61 -24.89 11.76
CA ILE A 410 9.87 -24.61 11.06
C ILE A 410 10.95 -24.25 12.09
N ARG A 411 12.05 -25.02 12.08
CA ARG A 411 13.22 -24.83 12.93
C ARG A 411 14.47 -24.84 12.07
N MET A 412 15.44 -24.01 12.38
CA MET A 412 16.71 -23.98 11.67
C MET A 412 17.83 -23.61 12.64
N LEU A 413 18.97 -24.29 12.47
CA LEU A 413 20.21 -23.98 13.15
C LEU A 413 21.34 -24.00 12.14
N GLU A 414 22.08 -22.90 12.04
CA GLU A 414 23.26 -22.76 11.19
C GLU A 414 24.42 -22.16 12.00
N PHE A 415 25.58 -22.82 11.97
CA PHE A 415 26.78 -22.47 12.72
C PHE A 415 28.05 -22.91 11.96
N ASP A 416 29.19 -22.40 12.34
CA ASP A 416 30.47 -22.79 11.74
C ASP A 416 30.87 -24.22 12.12
N LYS A 417 31.50 -24.95 11.18
CA LYS A 417 31.79 -26.40 11.31
C LYS A 417 32.71 -26.74 12.48
N ASP A 418 33.55 -25.80 12.88
CA ASP A 418 34.62 -26.00 13.85
C ASP A 418 34.24 -25.58 15.27
N ILE A 419 32.99 -25.18 15.52
CA ILE A 419 32.53 -24.77 16.85
C ILE A 419 32.02 -25.96 17.68
N GLU A 420 32.27 -25.92 18.98
CA GLU A 420 31.69 -26.86 19.92
C GLU A 420 30.25 -26.48 20.25
N VAL A 421 29.28 -27.36 19.95
CA VAL A 421 27.87 -27.17 20.27
C VAL A 421 27.55 -27.93 21.56
N ILE A 422 27.25 -27.16 22.63
CA ILE A 422 26.82 -27.67 23.91
C ILE A 422 25.30 -27.85 23.91
N LYS A 423 24.81 -29.07 24.32
CA LYS A 423 23.38 -29.46 24.21
C LYS A 423 22.77 -29.73 25.59
#